data_eb531ff728263ded86360a17809be9eb
#
_entry.id   eb531ff728263ded86360a17809be9eb
#
_cell.length_a   1.000
_cell.length_b   1.000
_cell.length_c   1.000
_cell.angle_alpha   90.00
_cell.angle_beta   90.00
_cell.angle_gamma   90.00
#
_symmetry.space_group_name_H-M   'P 1'
#
loop_
_entity.id
_entity.type
_entity.pdbx_description
1 polymer ?
#
loop_
_entity_poly.entity_id
_entity_poly.type
_entity_poly.pdbx_seq_one_letter_code
_entity_poly.pdbx_strand_id
1 'polypeptide(L)'
;QKELEDLGFKVTLKKEYSDTVEEGYVIKTDPVANSSKEKGSTITVVVSKGVQPKTVPDVTGKSQDTAKQLLEAAGFIIGTISEEYSDSVAEGNVISTDPQANVELEKGSIVNMVVSKGKEIIMPDLVSAGYTYSEARNQLQSLGVTTIEKQEDRSYTTTTSDIVVGQYPAAGTVIDGPVTLYVSVATTSTNSTSTTGSSSSTSTSSSE
;
A
#
# COMPACT_ATOMS: atom_id res chain seq x y z
N GLN A 1 -41.85 29.68 15.79
CA GLN A 1 -42.50 30.49 14.76
C GLN A 1 -43.86 30.93 15.18
N LYS A 2 -44.77 29.99 15.53
CA LYS A 2 -46.16 30.25 15.88
C LYS A 2 -46.33 31.28 17.03
N GLU A 3 -45.49 31.21 18.05
CA GLU A 3 -45.53 32.16 19.17
C GLU A 3 -45.33 33.64 18.72
N LEU A 4 -44.44 33.88 17.79
CA LEU A 4 -44.18 35.21 17.24
C LEU A 4 -45.33 35.69 16.34
N GLU A 5 -45.94 34.79 15.60
CA GLU A 5 -47.09 35.06 14.74
C GLU A 5 -48.33 35.37 15.59
N ASP A 6 -48.55 34.62 16.68
CA ASP A 6 -49.64 34.86 17.65
C ASP A 6 -49.51 36.22 18.38
N LEU A 7 -48.25 36.72 18.53
CA LEU A 7 -47.98 38.06 19.06
C LEU A 7 -48.18 39.18 18.01
N GLY A 8 -48.48 38.81 16.76
CA GLY A 8 -48.80 39.73 15.68
C GLY A 8 -47.58 40.17 14.85
N PHE A 9 -46.47 39.43 14.92
CA PHE A 9 -45.29 39.68 14.07
C PHE A 9 -45.35 38.88 12.76
N LYS A 10 -44.69 39.35 11.74
CA LYS A 10 -44.41 38.59 10.52
C LYS A 10 -43.12 37.82 10.70
N VAL A 11 -43.09 36.51 10.42
CA VAL A 11 -41.91 35.69 10.62
C VAL A 11 -41.29 35.30 9.26
N THR A 12 -39.98 35.57 9.09
CA THR A 12 -39.20 35.08 7.96
C THR A 12 -38.19 34.09 8.49
N LEU A 13 -38.16 32.87 7.92
CA LEU A 13 -37.18 31.84 8.27
C LEU A 13 -35.96 31.95 7.35
N LYS A 14 -34.76 31.97 7.93
CA LYS A 14 -33.48 31.86 7.25
C LYS A 14 -32.75 30.66 7.82
N LYS A 15 -32.08 29.88 6.97
CA LYS A 15 -31.31 28.73 7.39
C LYS A 15 -29.83 29.01 7.21
N GLU A 16 -29.02 28.77 8.24
CA GLU A 16 -27.56 28.91 8.22
C GLU A 16 -26.91 27.67 8.87
N TYR A 17 -25.68 27.31 8.47
CA TYR A 17 -24.91 26.28 9.16
C TYR A 17 -24.39 26.80 10.50
N SER A 18 -24.27 25.90 11.48
CA SER A 18 -23.74 26.20 12.81
C SER A 18 -22.99 24.98 13.36
N ASP A 19 -21.75 25.22 13.83
CA ASP A 19 -20.96 24.18 14.51
C ASP A 19 -21.37 23.98 15.98
N THR A 20 -22.25 24.86 16.52
CA THR A 20 -22.61 24.88 17.95
C THR A 20 -24.09 24.68 18.23
N VAL A 21 -24.93 24.86 17.21
CA VAL A 21 -26.39 24.70 17.34
C VAL A 21 -26.83 23.55 16.45
N GLU A 22 -27.53 22.58 17.06
CA GLU A 22 -28.05 21.40 16.33
C GLU A 22 -29.03 21.79 15.24
N GLU A 23 -29.21 20.92 14.24
CA GLU A 23 -30.14 21.14 13.15
C GLU A 23 -31.56 21.31 13.66
N GLY A 24 -32.25 22.30 13.07
CA GLY A 24 -33.64 22.62 13.43
C GLY A 24 -33.80 23.59 14.60
N TYR A 25 -32.75 23.85 15.35
CA TYR A 25 -32.80 24.82 16.46
C TYR A 25 -32.47 26.24 15.99
N VAL A 26 -32.98 27.23 16.74
CA VAL A 26 -32.82 28.65 16.44
C VAL A 26 -31.42 29.09 16.86
N ILE A 27 -30.65 29.63 15.91
CA ILE A 27 -29.32 30.24 16.15
C ILE A 27 -29.50 31.64 16.74
N LYS A 28 -30.34 32.45 16.11
CA LYS A 28 -30.56 33.86 16.46
C LYS A 28 -31.85 34.40 15.84
N THR A 29 -32.32 35.52 16.36
CA THR A 29 -33.38 36.30 15.74
C THR A 29 -32.87 37.69 15.37
N ASP A 30 -33.44 38.28 14.33
CA ASP A 30 -33.21 39.67 13.96
C ASP A 30 -34.60 40.35 13.84
N PRO A 31 -34.92 41.31 14.70
CA PRO A 31 -34.12 41.85 15.82
C PRO A 31 -33.81 40.79 16.91
N VAL A 32 -32.75 41.05 17.68
CA VAL A 32 -32.37 40.17 18.80
C VAL A 32 -33.46 40.05 19.84
N ALA A 33 -33.51 38.96 20.59
CA ALA A 33 -34.48 38.73 21.67
C ALA A 33 -34.51 39.93 22.65
N ASN A 34 -35.69 40.20 23.20
CA ASN A 34 -36.00 41.32 24.10
C ASN A 34 -35.93 42.73 23.44
N SER A 35 -35.88 42.84 22.13
CA SER A 35 -36.02 44.09 21.41
C SER A 35 -37.48 44.54 21.34
N SER A 36 -37.78 45.81 21.56
CA SER A 36 -39.14 46.36 21.36
C SER A 36 -39.38 46.61 19.86
N LYS A 37 -40.47 46.05 19.34
CA LYS A 37 -40.92 46.27 17.96
C LYS A 37 -42.43 46.43 17.89
N GLU A 38 -42.86 47.19 16.90
CA GLU A 38 -44.30 47.38 16.66
C GLU A 38 -44.93 46.09 16.08
N LYS A 39 -46.19 45.86 16.41
CA LYS A 39 -46.97 44.76 15.80
C LYS A 39 -46.97 44.90 14.27
N GLY A 40 -46.86 43.77 13.55
CA GLY A 40 -46.75 43.75 12.10
C GLY A 40 -45.33 43.89 11.58
N SER A 41 -44.33 44.15 12.43
CA SER A 41 -42.91 44.12 12.05
C SER A 41 -42.49 42.70 11.66
N THR A 42 -41.48 42.61 10.76
CA THR A 42 -40.91 41.34 10.38
C THR A 42 -39.78 40.96 11.34
N ILE A 43 -39.81 39.74 11.81
CA ILE A 43 -38.75 39.11 12.61
C ILE A 43 -38.14 37.98 11.76
N THR A 44 -36.84 38.07 11.52
CA THR A 44 -36.07 37.00 10.87
C THR A 44 -35.62 36.02 11.95
N VAL A 45 -36.01 34.75 11.82
CA VAL A 45 -35.57 33.65 12.67
C VAL A 45 -34.56 32.84 11.89
N VAL A 46 -33.31 32.78 12.38
CA VAL A 46 -32.22 32.01 11.76
C VAL A 46 -32.18 30.63 12.42
N VAL A 47 -32.41 29.59 11.65
CA VAL A 47 -32.48 28.21 12.10
C VAL A 47 -31.22 27.48 11.60
N SER A 48 -30.65 26.65 12.47
CA SER A 48 -29.47 25.86 12.14
C SER A 48 -29.78 24.78 11.10
N LYS A 49 -28.86 24.58 10.17
CA LYS A 49 -28.75 23.44 9.25
C LYS A 49 -27.82 22.36 9.81
N GLY A 50 -27.39 22.46 11.06
CA GLY A 50 -26.33 21.63 11.61
C GLY A 50 -24.93 22.06 11.15
N VAL A 51 -23.96 21.16 11.29
CA VAL A 51 -22.57 21.39 10.88
C VAL A 51 -22.47 21.44 9.37
N GLN A 52 -21.64 22.36 8.85
CA GLN A 52 -21.43 22.44 7.42
C GLN A 52 -20.67 21.20 6.90
N PRO A 53 -21.25 20.46 5.95
CA PRO A 53 -20.56 19.33 5.32
C PRO A 53 -19.23 19.75 4.67
N LYS A 54 -18.30 18.82 4.61
CA LYS A 54 -17.02 18.96 3.96
C LYS A 54 -16.91 17.95 2.82
N THR A 55 -16.31 18.35 1.73
CA THR A 55 -16.08 17.48 0.59
C THR A 55 -14.81 16.67 0.80
N VAL A 56 -14.85 15.36 0.59
CA VAL A 56 -13.66 14.49 0.62
C VAL A 56 -12.72 14.90 -0.52
N PRO A 57 -11.48 15.34 -0.22
CA PRO A 57 -10.53 15.72 -1.26
C PRO A 57 -10.09 14.49 -2.09
N ASP A 58 -9.78 14.70 -3.36
CA ASP A 58 -9.18 13.67 -4.19
C ASP A 58 -7.69 13.47 -3.83
N VAL A 59 -7.40 12.33 -3.25
CA VAL A 59 -6.06 11.90 -2.85
C VAL A 59 -5.54 10.73 -3.67
N THR A 60 -6.25 10.34 -4.72
CA THR A 60 -5.85 9.25 -5.63
C THR A 60 -4.48 9.54 -6.25
N GLY A 61 -3.61 8.55 -6.28
CA GLY A 61 -2.25 8.67 -6.82
C GLY A 61 -1.25 9.46 -5.94
N LYS A 62 -1.69 10.02 -4.82
CA LYS A 62 -0.78 10.67 -3.85
C LYS A 62 -0.19 9.65 -2.89
N SER A 63 0.99 9.96 -2.34
CA SER A 63 1.56 9.11 -1.29
C SER A 63 0.64 9.03 -0.07
N GLN A 64 0.68 7.92 0.65
CA GLN A 64 -0.13 7.68 1.84
C GLN A 64 -0.04 8.83 2.86
N ASP A 65 1.18 9.35 3.10
CA ASP A 65 1.38 10.44 4.06
C ASP A 65 0.77 11.77 3.58
N THR A 66 0.92 12.08 2.28
CA THR A 66 0.29 13.27 1.70
C THR A 66 -1.24 13.17 1.75
N ALA A 67 -1.78 11.99 1.47
CA ALA A 67 -3.21 11.73 1.53
C ALA A 67 -3.77 11.92 2.94
N LYS A 68 -3.09 11.38 3.96
CA LYS A 68 -3.45 11.59 5.38
C LYS A 68 -3.51 13.07 5.72
N GLN A 69 -2.47 13.82 5.41
CA GLN A 69 -2.41 15.26 5.68
C GLN A 69 -3.56 16.04 5.03
N LEU A 70 -3.90 15.72 3.77
CA LEU A 70 -4.99 16.39 3.06
C LEU A 70 -6.36 16.07 3.64
N LEU A 71 -6.61 14.82 3.99
CA LEU A 71 -7.87 14.38 4.61
C LEU A 71 -8.03 14.98 6.01
N GLU A 72 -7.00 14.97 6.83
CA GLU A 72 -7.00 15.58 8.16
C GLU A 72 -7.17 17.11 8.10
N ALA A 73 -6.49 17.78 7.15
CA ALA A 73 -6.66 19.22 6.93
C ALA A 73 -8.08 19.59 6.48
N ALA A 74 -8.77 18.69 5.75
CA ALA A 74 -10.17 18.84 5.40
C ALA A 74 -11.13 18.58 6.57
N GLY A 75 -10.62 18.03 7.69
CA GLY A 75 -11.37 17.77 8.93
C GLY A 75 -11.93 16.37 9.04
N PHE A 76 -11.41 15.41 8.28
CA PHE A 76 -11.77 13.99 8.34
C PHE A 76 -10.86 13.21 9.30
N ILE A 77 -11.32 12.06 9.73
CA ILE A 77 -10.55 11.10 10.54
C ILE A 77 -10.11 9.96 9.62
N ILE A 78 -8.84 9.60 9.68
CA ILE A 78 -8.33 8.45 8.92
C ILE A 78 -8.79 7.16 9.61
N GLY A 79 -9.49 6.34 8.85
CA GLY A 79 -9.96 5.03 9.29
C GLY A 79 -8.97 3.91 8.98
N THR A 80 -9.49 2.80 8.45
CA THR A 80 -8.69 1.65 8.06
C THR A 80 -7.88 1.95 6.80
N ILE A 81 -6.62 1.53 6.81
CA ILE A 81 -5.74 1.55 5.63
C ILE A 81 -5.54 0.10 5.23
N SER A 82 -6.01 -0.26 4.06
CA SER A 82 -5.77 -1.57 3.44
C SER A 82 -4.82 -1.44 2.27
N GLU A 83 -4.22 -2.54 1.88
CA GLU A 83 -3.28 -2.57 0.76
C GLU A 83 -3.75 -3.55 -0.30
N GLU A 84 -3.62 -3.15 -1.58
CA GLU A 84 -3.98 -3.95 -2.75
C GLU A 84 -2.92 -3.79 -3.85
N TYR A 85 -2.77 -4.80 -4.69
CA TYR A 85 -1.92 -4.69 -5.88
C TYR A 85 -2.57 -3.79 -6.94
N SER A 86 -1.75 -3.04 -7.68
CA SER A 86 -2.22 -2.17 -8.75
C SER A 86 -1.17 -2.06 -9.85
N ASP A 87 -1.59 -2.31 -11.09
CA ASP A 87 -0.73 -2.09 -12.27
C ASP A 87 -0.62 -0.62 -12.67
N SER A 88 -1.54 0.22 -12.18
CA SER A 88 -1.66 1.63 -12.60
C SER A 88 -1.22 2.63 -11.54
N VAL A 89 -1.19 2.23 -10.26
CA VAL A 89 -0.81 3.08 -9.14
C VAL A 89 0.50 2.58 -8.54
N ALA A 90 1.48 3.46 -8.44
CA ALA A 90 2.79 3.13 -7.88
C ALA A 90 2.66 2.70 -6.40
N GLU A 91 3.57 1.84 -5.95
CA GLU A 91 3.68 1.39 -4.56
C GLU A 91 3.70 2.57 -3.58
N GLY A 92 2.96 2.42 -2.47
CA GLY A 92 2.83 3.44 -1.42
C GLY A 92 1.87 4.58 -1.74
N ASN A 93 1.26 4.61 -2.93
CA ASN A 93 0.28 5.62 -3.31
C ASN A 93 -1.15 5.12 -3.15
N VAL A 94 -2.07 6.06 -2.93
CA VAL A 94 -3.49 5.77 -2.71
C VAL A 94 -4.16 5.34 -4.00
N ILE A 95 -4.82 4.18 -3.97
CA ILE A 95 -5.67 3.68 -5.06
C ILE A 95 -7.05 4.34 -4.98
N SER A 96 -7.66 4.35 -3.79
CA SER A 96 -9.01 4.86 -3.58
C SER A 96 -9.25 5.22 -2.12
N THR A 97 -10.35 5.93 -1.88
CA THR A 97 -10.89 6.19 -0.54
C THR A 97 -12.32 5.68 -0.43
N ASP A 98 -12.73 5.38 0.79
CA ASP A 98 -14.11 5.05 1.14
C ASP A 98 -14.52 5.83 2.40
N PRO A 99 -15.46 6.80 2.29
CA PRO A 99 -16.16 7.27 1.09
C PRO A 99 -15.25 7.88 0.01
N GLN A 100 -15.70 7.83 -1.24
CA GLN A 100 -14.96 8.28 -2.41
C GLN A 100 -14.72 9.81 -2.39
N ALA A 101 -13.74 10.25 -3.17
CA ALA A 101 -13.49 11.67 -3.42
C ALA A 101 -14.76 12.39 -3.93
N ASN A 102 -14.87 13.67 -3.57
CA ASN A 102 -15.99 14.57 -3.90
C ASN A 102 -17.34 14.24 -3.23
N VAL A 103 -17.41 13.27 -2.34
CA VAL A 103 -18.59 13.06 -1.47
C VAL A 103 -18.60 14.09 -0.34
N GLU A 104 -19.78 14.64 -0.04
CA GLU A 104 -19.97 15.54 1.10
C GLU A 104 -20.29 14.73 2.37
N LEU A 105 -19.54 14.97 3.42
CA LEU A 105 -19.66 14.30 4.71
C LEU A 105 -19.58 15.33 5.84
N GLU A 106 -20.07 14.96 7.00
CA GLU A 106 -19.90 15.77 8.21
C GLU A 106 -18.42 15.83 8.63
N LYS A 107 -18.04 16.95 9.22
CA LYS A 107 -16.72 17.11 9.82
C LYS A 107 -16.48 16.04 10.87
N GLY A 108 -15.32 15.38 10.83
CA GLY A 108 -14.97 14.27 11.72
C GLY A 108 -15.45 12.90 11.23
N SER A 109 -16.07 12.81 10.04
CA SER A 109 -16.37 11.52 9.43
C SER A 109 -15.11 10.73 9.14
N ILE A 110 -15.20 9.40 9.22
CA ILE A 110 -14.10 8.48 8.97
C ILE A 110 -13.97 8.25 7.46
N VAL A 111 -12.74 8.31 6.96
CA VAL A 111 -12.38 7.98 5.57
C VAL A 111 -11.33 6.90 5.59
N ASN A 112 -11.64 5.75 5.00
CA ASN A 112 -10.72 4.64 4.79
C ASN A 112 -9.90 4.87 3.51
N MET A 113 -8.71 4.26 3.43
CA MET A 113 -7.86 4.33 2.25
C MET A 113 -7.41 2.95 1.81
N VAL A 114 -7.31 2.77 0.50
CA VAL A 114 -6.65 1.62 -0.13
C VAL A 114 -5.35 2.13 -0.74
N VAL A 115 -4.23 1.53 -0.35
CA VAL A 115 -2.87 1.89 -0.79
C VAL A 115 -2.32 0.80 -1.70
N SER A 116 -1.59 1.20 -2.73
CA SER A 116 -1.00 0.28 -3.69
C SER A 116 0.22 -0.43 -3.11
N LYS A 117 0.29 -1.74 -3.28
CA LYS A 117 1.48 -2.59 -3.14
C LYS A 117 2.37 -2.59 -4.40
N GLY A 118 2.04 -1.78 -5.40
CA GLY A 118 2.64 -1.84 -6.72
C GLY A 118 2.07 -2.98 -7.56
N LYS A 119 2.81 -3.36 -8.59
CA LYS A 119 2.38 -4.42 -9.52
C LYS A 119 2.50 -5.79 -8.87
N GLU A 120 1.49 -6.64 -9.06
CA GLU A 120 1.57 -8.04 -8.67
C GLU A 120 2.62 -8.79 -9.52
N ILE A 121 3.62 -9.38 -8.87
CA ILE A 121 4.66 -10.14 -9.55
C ILE A 121 4.47 -11.62 -9.21
N ILE A 122 4.25 -12.44 -10.25
CA ILE A 122 4.13 -13.89 -10.09
C ILE A 122 5.48 -14.54 -10.31
N MET A 123 5.86 -15.44 -9.39
CA MET A 123 7.13 -16.18 -9.44
C MET A 123 7.17 -17.11 -10.66
N PRO A 124 8.12 -16.91 -11.61
CA PRO A 124 8.27 -17.79 -12.75
C PRO A 124 8.84 -19.17 -12.32
N ASP A 125 8.64 -20.19 -13.15
CA ASP A 125 9.27 -21.49 -12.94
C ASP A 125 10.72 -21.48 -13.49
N LEU A 126 11.64 -21.17 -12.61
CA LEU A 126 13.08 -21.06 -12.95
C LEU A 126 13.78 -22.42 -12.87
N VAL A 127 13.22 -23.36 -12.11
CA VAL A 127 13.77 -24.71 -11.94
C VAL A 127 13.53 -25.54 -13.19
N SER A 128 12.27 -25.66 -13.64
CA SER A 128 11.94 -26.41 -14.85
C SER A 128 12.55 -25.82 -16.12
N ALA A 129 12.79 -24.51 -16.12
CA ALA A 129 13.48 -23.82 -17.22
C ALA A 129 14.98 -24.13 -17.27
N GLY A 130 15.56 -24.72 -16.20
CA GLY A 130 16.98 -25.09 -16.14
C GLY A 130 17.91 -23.88 -16.12
N TYR A 131 17.47 -22.74 -15.63
CA TYR A 131 18.28 -21.52 -15.58
C TYR A 131 19.48 -21.66 -14.67
N THR A 132 20.57 -21.02 -15.06
CA THR A 132 21.67 -20.68 -14.15
C THR A 132 21.20 -19.58 -13.18
N TYR A 133 21.90 -19.44 -12.05
CA TYR A 133 21.62 -18.35 -11.10
C TYR A 133 21.62 -16.96 -11.77
N SER A 134 22.58 -16.74 -12.69
CA SER A 134 22.71 -15.47 -13.39
C SER A 134 21.50 -15.16 -14.29
N GLU A 135 21.04 -16.16 -15.04
CA GLU A 135 19.85 -16.02 -15.89
C GLU A 135 18.57 -15.82 -15.07
N ALA A 136 18.39 -16.64 -14.03
CA ALA A 136 17.28 -16.53 -13.12
C ALA A 136 17.22 -15.17 -12.42
N ARG A 137 18.37 -14.68 -11.94
CA ARG A 137 18.48 -13.36 -11.33
C ARG A 137 18.10 -12.25 -12.31
N ASN A 138 18.63 -12.30 -13.54
CA ASN A 138 18.30 -11.31 -14.57
C ASN A 138 16.79 -11.32 -14.90
N GLN A 139 16.20 -12.51 -15.01
CA GLN A 139 14.76 -12.68 -15.22
C GLN A 139 13.95 -12.02 -14.09
N LEU A 140 14.27 -12.32 -12.85
CA LEU A 140 13.58 -11.74 -11.69
C LEU A 140 13.75 -10.23 -11.60
N GLN A 141 14.97 -9.73 -11.86
CA GLN A 141 15.22 -8.28 -11.88
C GLN A 141 14.44 -7.57 -12.99
N SER A 142 14.25 -8.20 -14.14
CA SER A 142 13.43 -7.64 -15.23
C SER A 142 11.95 -7.54 -14.87
N LEU A 143 11.49 -8.36 -13.92
CA LEU A 143 10.13 -8.31 -13.34
C LEU A 143 10.00 -7.30 -12.20
N GLY A 144 11.12 -6.71 -11.74
CA GLY A 144 11.13 -5.74 -10.66
C GLY A 144 11.51 -6.30 -9.29
N VAL A 145 11.89 -7.57 -9.18
CA VAL A 145 12.35 -8.17 -7.92
C VAL A 145 13.73 -7.63 -7.57
N THR A 146 13.85 -6.99 -6.42
CA THR A 146 15.08 -6.33 -5.96
C THR A 146 15.91 -7.18 -5.00
N THR A 147 15.24 -7.98 -4.16
CA THR A 147 15.90 -8.81 -3.13
C THR A 147 15.92 -10.26 -3.56
N ILE A 148 17.10 -10.73 -4.02
CA ILE A 148 17.31 -12.10 -4.50
C ILE A 148 18.49 -12.69 -3.75
N GLU A 149 18.23 -13.74 -2.99
CA GLU A 149 19.22 -14.47 -2.21
C GLU A 149 19.66 -15.72 -2.95
N LYS A 150 20.95 -16.06 -2.85
CA LYS A 150 21.53 -17.28 -3.40
C LYS A 150 21.87 -18.22 -2.26
N GLN A 151 21.44 -19.47 -2.36
CA GLN A 151 21.78 -20.53 -1.41
C GLN A 151 22.27 -21.77 -2.16
N GLU A 152 23.41 -22.33 -1.75
CA GLU A 152 23.92 -23.59 -2.31
C GLU A 152 23.16 -24.78 -1.74
N ASP A 153 22.64 -25.63 -2.62
CA ASP A 153 22.08 -26.92 -2.24
C ASP A 153 23.05 -28.04 -2.59
N ARG A 154 23.77 -28.53 -1.57
CA ARG A 154 24.79 -29.57 -1.72
C ARG A 154 24.22 -30.96 -1.93
N SER A 155 22.91 -31.16 -1.83
CA SER A 155 22.25 -32.42 -2.19
C SER A 155 22.15 -32.59 -3.71
N TYR A 156 22.24 -31.51 -4.46
CA TYR A 156 22.26 -31.48 -5.91
C TYR A 156 23.67 -31.18 -6.43
N THR A 157 24.37 -32.22 -6.87
CA THR A 157 25.67 -32.10 -7.52
C THR A 157 25.52 -32.36 -9.01
N THR A 158 26.04 -31.42 -9.82
CA THR A 158 26.02 -31.48 -11.29
C THR A 158 27.39 -31.23 -11.86
N THR A 159 27.61 -31.52 -13.16
CA THR A 159 28.86 -31.18 -13.85
C THR A 159 29.05 -29.67 -14.03
N THR A 160 27.95 -28.91 -13.97
CA THR A 160 27.93 -27.45 -14.08
C THR A 160 27.43 -26.88 -12.75
N SER A 161 28.17 -25.95 -12.16
CA SER A 161 27.74 -25.21 -10.96
C SER A 161 26.65 -24.19 -11.27
N ASP A 162 25.99 -23.73 -10.22
CA ASP A 162 25.05 -22.61 -10.28
C ASP A 162 23.76 -22.83 -11.10
N ILE A 163 23.36 -24.08 -11.34
CA ILE A 163 22.04 -24.37 -11.91
C ILE A 163 20.99 -24.22 -10.79
N VAL A 164 19.89 -23.54 -11.06
CA VAL A 164 18.78 -23.40 -10.11
C VAL A 164 18.06 -24.73 -9.96
N VAL A 165 18.13 -25.31 -8.76
CA VAL A 165 17.53 -26.60 -8.40
C VAL A 165 16.35 -26.46 -7.45
N GLY A 166 16.15 -25.26 -6.88
CA GLY A 166 15.03 -24.91 -6.04
C GLY A 166 14.80 -23.42 -5.99
N GLN A 167 13.59 -23.02 -5.67
CA GLN A 167 13.21 -21.60 -5.56
C GLN A 167 12.17 -21.39 -4.46
N TYR A 168 12.24 -20.25 -3.82
CA TYR A 168 11.22 -19.77 -2.90
C TYR A 168 10.97 -18.28 -3.17
N PRO A 169 9.73 -17.83 -3.30
CA PRO A 169 8.47 -18.59 -3.31
C PRO A 169 8.38 -19.64 -4.43
N ALA A 170 7.38 -20.52 -4.32
CA ALA A 170 7.14 -21.53 -5.35
C ALA A 170 6.68 -20.89 -6.68
N ALA A 171 6.95 -21.55 -7.80
CA ALA A 171 6.46 -21.10 -9.11
C ALA A 171 4.94 -20.92 -9.11
N GLY A 172 4.46 -19.85 -9.76
CA GLY A 172 3.03 -19.50 -9.84
C GLY A 172 2.46 -18.80 -8.61
N THR A 173 3.26 -18.54 -7.56
CA THR A 173 2.82 -17.76 -6.40
C THR A 173 3.22 -16.29 -6.51
N VAL A 174 2.52 -15.43 -5.80
CA VAL A 174 2.86 -14.01 -5.72
C VAL A 174 4.17 -13.82 -4.96
N ILE A 175 5.04 -12.96 -5.46
CA ILE A 175 6.27 -12.54 -4.78
C ILE A 175 5.93 -11.34 -3.89
N ASP A 176 5.88 -11.57 -2.58
CA ASP A 176 5.58 -10.54 -1.56
C ASP A 176 6.74 -10.43 -0.54
N GLY A 177 7.98 -10.56 -1.04
CA GLY A 177 9.17 -10.50 -0.20
C GLY A 177 10.43 -10.97 -0.91
N PRO A 178 11.50 -11.29 -0.16
CA PRO A 178 12.75 -11.77 -0.74
C PRO A 178 12.57 -13.11 -1.45
N VAL A 179 13.24 -13.26 -2.59
CA VAL A 179 13.31 -14.51 -3.36
C VAL A 179 14.59 -15.23 -3.01
N THR A 180 14.50 -16.53 -2.68
CA THR A 180 15.67 -17.40 -2.47
C THR A 180 15.79 -18.37 -3.63
N LEU A 181 16.96 -18.42 -4.27
CA LEU A 181 17.30 -19.38 -5.30
C LEU A 181 18.31 -20.39 -4.76
N TYR A 182 17.93 -21.67 -4.78
CA TYR A 182 18.82 -22.78 -4.41
C TYR A 182 19.56 -23.26 -5.65
N VAL A 183 20.87 -23.36 -5.56
CA VAL A 183 21.72 -23.68 -6.71
C VAL A 183 22.56 -24.94 -6.48
N SER A 184 22.78 -25.68 -7.54
CA SER A 184 23.65 -26.85 -7.53
C SER A 184 25.12 -26.50 -7.29
N VAL A 185 25.87 -27.46 -6.71
CA VAL A 185 27.32 -27.36 -6.53
C VAL A 185 28.01 -28.24 -7.55
N ALA A 186 29.13 -27.76 -8.15
CA ALA A 186 29.90 -28.56 -9.06
C ALA A 186 30.58 -29.73 -8.36
N THR A 187 30.48 -30.93 -8.95
CA THR A 187 31.31 -32.08 -8.53
C THR A 187 32.75 -31.83 -8.87
N THR A 188 33.61 -31.61 -7.90
CA THR A 188 35.07 -31.63 -8.10
C THR A 188 35.46 -33.09 -8.36
N SER A 189 35.68 -33.43 -9.62
CA SER A 189 36.34 -34.72 -10.00
C SER A 189 37.81 -34.63 -9.54
N THR A 190 38.09 -35.12 -8.33
CA THR A 190 39.47 -35.35 -7.93
C THR A 190 39.99 -36.55 -8.74
N ASN A 191 40.55 -36.25 -9.88
CA ASN A 191 41.32 -37.23 -10.65
C ASN A 191 42.61 -37.49 -9.88
N SER A 192 42.56 -38.46 -8.94
CA SER A 192 43.77 -38.98 -8.28
C SER A 192 44.53 -39.85 -9.31
N THR A 193 45.41 -39.23 -10.07
CA THR A 193 46.41 -39.94 -10.83
C THR A 193 47.38 -40.56 -9.83
N SER A 194 47.14 -41.78 -9.45
CA SER A 194 48.10 -42.60 -8.74
C SER A 194 49.21 -42.98 -9.71
N THR A 195 50.29 -42.18 -9.71
CA THR A 195 51.55 -42.53 -10.36
C THR A 195 52.18 -43.67 -9.54
N THR A 196 51.94 -44.90 -9.95
CA THR A 196 52.74 -46.07 -9.52
C THR A 196 54.14 -45.88 -10.08
N GLY A 197 55.04 -45.35 -9.26
CA GLY A 197 56.48 -45.36 -9.57
C GLY A 197 57.01 -46.79 -9.47
N SER A 198 57.27 -47.40 -10.63
CA SER A 198 58.05 -48.63 -10.75
C SER A 198 59.52 -48.29 -10.52
N SER A 199 60.09 -48.64 -9.38
CA SER A 199 61.51 -48.61 -9.09
C SER A 199 62.12 -49.90 -9.62
N SER A 200 62.79 -49.79 -10.79
CA SER A 200 63.73 -50.85 -11.30
C SER A 200 65.07 -50.68 -10.61
N SER A 201 65.35 -51.61 -9.74
CA SER A 201 66.70 -51.77 -9.19
C SER A 201 67.59 -52.48 -10.18
N THR A 202 68.60 -51.77 -10.76
CA THR A 202 69.74 -52.37 -11.52
C THR A 202 70.88 -52.62 -10.57
N SER A 203 71.16 -53.86 -10.32
CA SER A 203 72.36 -54.33 -9.67
C SER A 203 73.48 -54.39 -10.70
N THR A 204 74.55 -53.63 -10.54
CA THR A 204 75.81 -53.80 -11.23
C THR A 204 76.81 -54.40 -10.28
N SER A 205 77.17 -55.64 -10.59
CA SER A 205 78.34 -56.31 -10.07
C SER A 205 79.58 -55.81 -10.84
N SER A 206 80.58 -55.36 -10.12
CA SER A 206 81.90 -55.20 -10.68
C SER A 206 82.91 -56.05 -9.90
N SER A 207 83.49 -56.95 -10.63
CA SER A 207 84.66 -57.67 -10.20
C SER A 207 85.93 -56.89 -10.64
N GLU A 208 86.92 -57.04 -9.82
CA GLU A 208 88.31 -56.69 -9.77
C GLU A 208 88.74 -55.43 -9.11
#